data_af6625c4e1b9918def6fd37a4609cee6
#
_entry.id   af6625c4e1b9918def6fd37a4609cee6
#
_cell.length_a   1.000
_cell.length_b   1.000
_cell.length_c   1.000
_cell.angle_alpha   90.00
_cell.angle_beta   90.00
_cell.angle_gamma   90.00
#
_symmetry.space_group_name_H-M   'P 1'
#
loop_
_entity.id
_entity.type
_entity.pdbx_description
1 polymer ?
#
loop_
_entity_poly.entity_id
_entity_poly.type
_entity_poly.pdbx_seq_one_letter_code
_entity_poly.pdbx_strand_id
1 'polypeptide(L)'
;MIAITFHEFAHAFAAVKLGDETPKMQGRLSLNPLSHLDPIGIIMLIFAHIGWGKPVEINPRNFKGRISTSAAEAIVSAAGPIMNFILALVFSLIFAALAKFVPSIWTMAGGVVATIILDIIIVNIGLGVFNLIPLPPLDGSKILAHFLPINARRWFIEHENIFY
;
A
#
# COMPACT_ATOMS: atom_id res chain seq x y z
N MET A 1 6.47 3.56 -8.75
CA MET A 1 5.14 3.19 -9.29
C MET A 1 4.73 1.77 -8.93
N ILE A 2 5.55 0.73 -9.16
CA ILE A 2 5.22 -0.67 -8.82
C ILE A 2 4.71 -0.79 -7.37
N ALA A 3 5.44 -0.24 -6.41
CA ALA A 3 5.11 -0.35 -4.98
C ALA A 3 3.70 0.16 -4.64
N ILE A 4 3.34 1.35 -5.13
CA ILE A 4 2.01 1.94 -4.91
C ILE A 4 0.92 1.14 -5.64
N THR A 5 1.17 0.71 -6.87
CA THR A 5 0.19 -0.06 -7.65
C THR A 5 -0.22 -1.35 -6.94
N PHE A 6 0.75 -2.12 -6.48
CA PHE A 6 0.47 -3.37 -5.77
C PHE A 6 -0.11 -3.14 -4.37
N HIS A 7 0.29 -2.06 -3.71
CA HIS A 7 -0.28 -1.64 -2.43
C HIS A 7 -1.78 -1.36 -2.56
N GLU A 8 -2.17 -0.47 -3.47
CA GLU A 8 -3.57 -0.11 -3.73
C GLU A 8 -4.38 -1.31 -4.27
N PHE A 9 -3.78 -2.12 -5.15
CA PHE A 9 -4.41 -3.35 -5.60
C PHE A 9 -4.73 -4.29 -4.44
N ALA A 10 -3.83 -4.42 -3.45
CA ALA A 10 -4.04 -5.29 -2.30
C ALA A 10 -5.21 -4.81 -1.42
N HIS A 11 -5.35 -3.48 -1.20
CA HIS A 11 -6.52 -2.91 -0.55
C HIS A 11 -7.80 -3.24 -1.29
N ALA A 12 -7.84 -2.98 -2.61
CA ALA A 12 -8.98 -3.28 -3.46
C ALA A 12 -9.34 -4.77 -3.42
N PHE A 13 -8.35 -5.65 -3.50
CA PHE A 13 -8.54 -7.09 -3.48
C PHE A 13 -9.10 -7.56 -2.14
N ALA A 14 -8.55 -7.09 -1.03
CA ALA A 14 -9.03 -7.43 0.31
C ALA A 14 -10.46 -6.95 0.53
N ALA A 15 -10.81 -5.72 0.13
CA ALA A 15 -12.15 -5.17 0.25
C ALA A 15 -13.17 -6.01 -0.55
N VAL A 16 -12.86 -6.35 -1.81
CA VAL A 16 -13.74 -7.19 -2.65
C VAL A 16 -13.90 -8.59 -2.04
N LYS A 17 -12.84 -9.18 -1.51
CA LYS A 17 -12.93 -10.48 -0.82
C LYS A 17 -13.81 -10.44 0.43
N LEU A 18 -13.87 -9.31 1.09
CA LEU A 18 -14.73 -9.08 2.25
C LEU A 18 -16.15 -8.63 1.88
N GLY A 19 -16.46 -8.51 0.58
CA GLY A 19 -17.80 -8.26 0.06
C GLY A 19 -18.06 -6.84 -0.43
N ASP A 20 -17.09 -5.95 -0.34
CA ASP A 20 -17.22 -4.59 -0.87
C ASP A 20 -16.76 -4.52 -2.33
N GLU A 21 -17.72 -4.52 -3.26
CA GLU A 21 -17.46 -4.41 -4.69
C GLU A 21 -17.12 -2.98 -5.15
N THR A 22 -17.13 -1.98 -4.26
CA THR A 22 -16.86 -0.57 -4.59
C THR A 22 -15.54 -0.39 -5.32
N PRO A 23 -14.40 -0.94 -4.86
CA PRO A 23 -13.12 -0.79 -5.56
C PRO A 23 -13.14 -1.39 -6.97
N LYS A 24 -13.82 -2.51 -7.15
CA LYS A 24 -13.95 -3.17 -8.46
C LYS A 24 -14.81 -2.34 -9.42
N MET A 25 -15.92 -1.78 -8.95
CA MET A 25 -16.78 -0.90 -9.74
C MET A 25 -16.07 0.39 -10.16
N GLN A 26 -15.13 0.87 -9.36
CA GLN A 26 -14.30 2.04 -9.67
C GLN A 26 -13.06 1.70 -10.53
N GLY A 27 -12.88 0.43 -10.97
CA GLY A 27 -11.73 0.00 -11.75
C GLY A 27 -10.41 -0.04 -10.96
N ARG A 28 -10.50 -0.09 -9.60
CA ARG A 28 -9.33 -0.12 -8.71
C ARG A 28 -8.74 -1.51 -8.50
N LEU A 29 -9.50 -2.56 -8.81
CA LEU A 29 -9.01 -3.94 -8.81
C LEU A 29 -8.20 -4.18 -10.10
N SER A 30 -7.09 -3.47 -10.26
CA SER A 30 -6.26 -3.47 -11.46
C SER A 30 -4.80 -3.36 -11.09
N LEU A 31 -3.92 -4.05 -11.82
CA LEU A 31 -2.47 -3.88 -11.75
C LEU A 31 -1.95 -2.83 -12.74
N ASN A 32 -2.85 -2.13 -13.45
CA ASN A 32 -2.46 -1.00 -14.28
C ASN A 32 -2.07 0.20 -13.40
N PRO A 33 -0.82 0.67 -13.43
CA PRO A 33 -0.38 1.81 -12.62
C PRO A 33 -1.23 3.06 -12.81
N LEU A 34 -1.72 3.31 -14.03
CA LEU A 34 -2.52 4.49 -14.36
C LEU A 34 -3.85 4.54 -13.59
N SER A 35 -4.37 3.38 -13.17
CA SER A 35 -5.58 3.31 -12.35
C SER A 35 -5.38 3.85 -10.92
N HIS A 36 -4.14 3.94 -10.46
CA HIS A 36 -3.79 4.30 -9.09
C HIS A 36 -3.06 5.64 -8.98
N LEU A 37 -2.86 6.32 -10.11
CA LEU A 37 -2.17 7.61 -10.13
C LEU A 37 -3.13 8.76 -9.86
N ASP A 38 -2.68 9.68 -9.02
CA ASP A 38 -3.27 10.99 -8.84
C ASP A 38 -2.50 12.01 -9.70
N PRO A 39 -3.16 12.74 -10.60
CA PRO A 39 -2.47 13.73 -11.44
C PRO A 39 -1.72 14.80 -10.63
N ILE A 40 -2.30 15.24 -9.51
CA ILE A 40 -1.67 16.24 -8.63
C ILE A 40 -0.49 15.58 -7.89
N GLY A 41 -0.67 14.35 -7.41
CA GLY A 41 0.40 13.58 -6.78
C GLY A 41 1.61 13.36 -7.70
N ILE A 42 1.38 13.16 -9.01
CA ILE A 42 2.46 13.06 -10.00
C ILE A 42 3.18 14.39 -10.17
N ILE A 43 2.44 15.50 -10.30
CA ILE A 43 3.02 16.83 -10.44
C ILE A 43 3.89 17.15 -9.20
N MET A 44 3.37 16.89 -8.02
CA MET A 44 4.10 17.11 -6.77
C MET A 44 5.35 16.21 -6.66
N LEU A 45 5.27 14.97 -7.17
CA LEU A 45 6.45 14.08 -7.20
C LEU A 45 7.57 14.66 -8.07
N ILE A 46 7.23 15.28 -9.22
CA ILE A 46 8.21 15.85 -10.14
C ILE A 46 8.85 17.12 -9.55
N PHE A 47 8.07 18.01 -8.95
CA PHE A 47 8.55 19.32 -8.50
C PHE A 47 9.00 19.36 -7.04
N ALA A 48 8.37 18.62 -6.16
CA ALA A 48 8.62 18.65 -4.72
C ALA A 48 9.23 17.32 -4.19
N HIS A 49 9.40 16.30 -5.05
CA HIS A 49 9.84 14.96 -4.68
C HIS A 49 8.93 14.27 -3.64
N ILE A 50 7.70 14.78 -3.49
CA ILE A 50 6.67 14.19 -2.63
C ILE A 50 5.48 13.88 -3.54
N GLY A 51 5.09 12.62 -3.60
CA GLY A 51 3.97 12.18 -4.44
C GLY A 51 3.08 11.19 -3.70
N TRP A 52 1.83 11.12 -4.11
CA TRP A 52 0.86 10.18 -3.59
C TRP A 52 0.05 9.55 -4.72
N GLY A 53 -0.51 8.38 -4.42
CA GLY A 53 -1.46 7.71 -5.30
C GLY A 53 -2.89 8.14 -5.02
N LYS A 54 -3.78 7.84 -5.94
CA LYS A 54 -5.21 7.96 -5.71
C LYS A 54 -5.67 6.80 -4.84
N PRO A 55 -6.14 7.04 -3.60
CA PRO A 55 -6.48 5.99 -2.65
C PRO A 55 -7.66 5.14 -3.15
N VAL A 56 -7.70 3.89 -2.70
CA VAL A 56 -8.85 3.00 -2.91
C VAL A 56 -9.96 3.39 -1.94
N GLU A 57 -11.11 3.76 -2.48
CA GLU A 57 -12.30 4.01 -1.68
C GLU A 57 -12.98 2.68 -1.32
N ILE A 58 -13.30 2.51 -0.05
CA ILE A 58 -14.02 1.36 0.48
C ILE A 58 -15.34 1.83 1.11
N ASN A 59 -16.37 0.98 1.03
CA ASN A 59 -17.62 1.21 1.72
C ASN A 59 -17.80 0.17 2.84
N PRO A 60 -17.54 0.53 4.11
CA PRO A 60 -17.61 -0.41 5.22
C PRO A 60 -18.97 -1.07 5.42
N ARG A 61 -20.05 -0.47 4.88
CA ARG A 61 -21.42 -1.02 4.95
C ARG A 61 -21.62 -2.24 4.05
N ASN A 62 -20.74 -2.42 3.06
CA ASN A 62 -20.83 -3.51 2.10
C ASN A 62 -20.13 -4.79 2.59
N PHE A 63 -19.34 -4.69 3.66
CA PHE A 63 -18.63 -5.87 4.18
C PHE A 63 -19.61 -6.94 4.64
N LYS A 64 -19.35 -8.17 4.21
CA LYS A 64 -20.18 -9.35 4.47
C LYS A 64 -19.45 -10.32 5.39
N GLY A 65 -20.21 -11.11 6.14
CA GLY A 65 -19.65 -12.18 6.97
C GLY A 65 -19.82 -11.94 8.46
N ARG A 66 -19.10 -12.72 9.27
CA ARG A 66 -19.21 -12.72 10.74
C ARG A 66 -18.19 -11.80 11.42
N ILE A 67 -17.35 -11.10 10.66
CA ILE A 67 -16.35 -10.20 11.20
C ILE A 67 -16.96 -8.81 11.41
N SER A 68 -16.51 -8.10 12.44
CA SER A 68 -16.92 -6.72 12.66
C SER A 68 -16.43 -5.80 11.55
N THR A 69 -17.19 -4.75 11.26
CA THR A 69 -16.79 -3.72 10.27
C THR A 69 -15.37 -3.19 10.53
N SER A 70 -15.07 -2.91 11.80
CA SER A 70 -13.75 -2.44 12.21
C SER A 70 -12.63 -3.47 11.95
N ALA A 71 -12.90 -4.77 12.12
CA ALA A 71 -11.94 -5.81 11.80
C ALA A 71 -11.73 -5.90 10.27
N ALA A 72 -12.81 -5.77 9.49
CA ALA A 72 -12.74 -5.75 8.04
C ALA A 72 -11.90 -4.55 7.54
N GLU A 73 -12.13 -3.36 8.08
CA GLU A 73 -11.32 -2.17 7.77
C GLU A 73 -9.85 -2.37 8.11
N ALA A 74 -9.54 -2.94 9.29
CA ALA A 74 -8.16 -3.22 9.68
C ALA A 74 -7.49 -4.24 8.75
N ILE A 75 -8.20 -5.29 8.31
CA ILE A 75 -7.70 -6.28 7.34
C ILE A 75 -7.42 -5.62 6.00
N VAL A 76 -8.35 -4.81 5.50
CA VAL A 76 -8.17 -4.08 4.24
C VAL A 76 -6.95 -3.16 4.35
N SER A 77 -6.84 -2.38 5.43
CA SER A 77 -5.71 -1.47 5.64
C SER A 77 -4.37 -2.19 5.81
N ALA A 78 -4.35 -3.37 6.42
CA ALA A 78 -3.12 -4.16 6.53
C ALA A 78 -2.67 -4.76 5.19
N ALA A 79 -3.59 -4.96 4.24
CA ALA A 79 -3.29 -5.64 2.98
C ALA A 79 -2.25 -4.90 2.12
N GLY A 80 -2.29 -3.56 2.07
CA GLY A 80 -1.32 -2.73 1.35
C GLY A 80 0.10 -2.91 1.87
N PRO A 81 0.38 -2.58 3.14
CA PRO A 81 1.69 -2.78 3.75
C PRO A 81 2.21 -4.22 3.64
N ILE A 82 1.35 -5.21 3.87
CA ILE A 82 1.71 -6.63 3.72
C ILE A 82 2.17 -6.93 2.28
N MET A 83 1.46 -6.44 1.29
CA MET A 83 1.83 -6.62 -0.12
C MET A 83 3.19 -5.99 -0.42
N ASN A 84 3.49 -4.83 0.13
CA ASN A 84 4.81 -4.20 -0.03
C ASN A 84 5.92 -5.07 0.58
N PHE A 85 5.73 -5.64 1.76
CA PHE A 85 6.73 -6.56 2.34
C PHE A 85 6.89 -7.85 1.53
N ILE A 86 5.79 -8.38 0.98
CA ILE A 86 5.85 -9.53 0.07
C ILE A 86 6.68 -9.20 -1.17
N LEU A 87 6.44 -8.03 -1.80
CA LEU A 87 7.23 -7.60 -2.95
C LEU A 87 8.70 -7.40 -2.59
N ALA A 88 8.99 -6.74 -1.48
CA ALA A 88 10.36 -6.58 -1.01
C ALA A 88 11.07 -7.92 -0.83
N LEU A 89 10.38 -8.90 -0.22
CA LEU A 89 10.92 -10.26 -0.06
C LEU A 89 11.16 -10.95 -1.40
N VAL A 90 10.18 -10.92 -2.31
CA VAL A 90 10.29 -11.54 -3.64
C VAL A 90 11.46 -10.95 -4.42
N PHE A 91 11.56 -9.61 -4.47
CA PHE A 91 12.66 -8.95 -5.19
C PHE A 91 14.02 -9.17 -4.51
N SER A 92 14.06 -9.29 -3.17
CA SER A 92 15.29 -9.67 -2.46
C SER A 92 15.77 -11.08 -2.82
N LEU A 93 14.85 -12.03 -2.93
CA LEU A 93 15.17 -13.40 -3.35
C LEU A 93 15.65 -13.45 -4.80
N ILE A 94 14.99 -12.69 -5.69
CA ILE A 94 15.42 -12.54 -7.10
C ILE A 94 16.83 -11.94 -7.14
N PHE A 95 17.08 -10.86 -6.39
CA PHE A 95 18.38 -10.20 -6.33
C PHE A 95 19.48 -11.16 -5.85
N ALA A 96 19.22 -11.90 -4.77
CA ALA A 96 20.16 -12.89 -4.24
C ALA A 96 20.47 -14.01 -5.25
N ALA A 97 19.44 -14.50 -5.96
CA ALA A 97 19.62 -15.50 -7.01
C ALA A 97 20.45 -14.96 -8.18
N LEU A 98 20.15 -13.76 -8.66
CA LEU A 98 20.90 -13.11 -9.73
C LEU A 98 22.36 -12.84 -9.31
N ALA A 99 22.60 -12.34 -8.12
CA ALA A 99 23.95 -12.11 -7.60
C ALA A 99 24.77 -13.40 -7.52
N LYS A 100 24.13 -14.54 -7.20
CA LYS A 100 24.79 -15.84 -7.11
C LYS A 100 25.04 -16.49 -8.46
N PHE A 101 24.07 -16.45 -9.36
CA PHE A 101 24.10 -17.21 -10.62
C PHE A 101 24.49 -16.37 -11.83
N VAL A 102 24.40 -15.03 -11.73
CA VAL A 102 24.73 -14.07 -12.78
C VAL A 102 25.64 -12.97 -12.20
N PRO A 103 26.91 -13.28 -11.87
CA PRO A 103 27.81 -12.28 -11.25
C PRO A 103 27.96 -11.00 -12.06
N SER A 104 27.76 -11.07 -13.39
CA SER A 104 27.75 -9.89 -14.26
C SER A 104 26.63 -8.89 -13.99
N ILE A 105 25.65 -9.22 -13.13
CA ILE A 105 24.57 -8.30 -12.74
C ILE A 105 25.10 -6.96 -12.20
N TRP A 106 26.25 -6.98 -11.55
CA TRP A 106 26.91 -5.79 -11.00
C TRP A 106 27.49 -4.85 -12.07
N THR A 107 27.77 -5.38 -13.26
CA THR A 107 28.36 -4.63 -14.39
C THR A 107 27.39 -4.44 -15.54
N MET A 108 26.30 -5.19 -15.58
CA MET A 108 25.29 -5.08 -16.65
C MET A 108 24.70 -3.66 -16.70
N ALA A 109 24.77 -3.06 -17.88
CA ALA A 109 24.32 -1.69 -18.12
C ALA A 109 24.88 -0.68 -17.06
N GLY A 110 26.15 -0.81 -16.69
CA GLY A 110 26.77 0.05 -15.67
C GLY A 110 26.23 -0.13 -14.25
N GLY A 111 25.69 -1.31 -13.94
CA GLY A 111 25.10 -1.60 -12.63
C GLY A 111 23.62 -1.17 -12.49
N VAL A 112 23.02 -0.58 -13.52
CA VAL A 112 21.64 -0.05 -13.47
C VAL A 112 20.63 -1.13 -13.09
N VAL A 113 20.79 -2.37 -13.60
CA VAL A 113 19.85 -3.46 -13.28
C VAL A 113 19.86 -3.77 -11.79
N ALA A 114 21.04 -3.88 -11.17
CA ALA A 114 21.17 -4.11 -9.73
C ALA A 114 20.54 -2.95 -8.92
N THR A 115 20.82 -1.72 -9.33
CA THR A 115 20.27 -0.52 -8.69
C THR A 115 18.74 -0.51 -8.74
N ILE A 116 18.12 -0.79 -9.90
CA ILE A 116 16.67 -0.82 -10.04
C ILE A 116 16.04 -1.86 -9.09
N ILE A 117 16.63 -3.06 -8.99
CA ILE A 117 16.09 -4.09 -8.09
C ILE A 117 16.21 -3.64 -6.62
N LEU A 118 17.34 -3.06 -6.24
CA LEU A 118 17.53 -2.53 -4.89
C LEU A 118 16.56 -1.39 -4.57
N ASP A 119 16.33 -0.48 -5.51
CA ASP A 119 15.36 0.60 -5.35
C ASP A 119 13.94 0.06 -5.16
N ILE A 120 13.54 -0.97 -5.92
CA ILE A 120 12.26 -1.64 -5.72
C ILE A 120 12.15 -2.20 -4.30
N ILE A 121 13.19 -2.86 -3.79
CA ILE A 121 13.21 -3.42 -2.43
C ILE A 121 13.06 -2.30 -1.40
N ILE A 122 13.92 -1.28 -1.48
CA ILE A 122 13.97 -0.17 -0.51
C ILE A 122 12.64 0.60 -0.49
N VAL A 123 12.10 0.94 -1.66
CA VAL A 123 10.83 1.67 -1.76
C VAL A 123 9.68 0.86 -1.20
N ASN A 124 9.63 -0.46 -1.45
CA ASN A 124 8.58 -1.30 -0.89
C ASN A 124 8.69 -1.42 0.63
N ILE A 125 9.88 -1.61 1.19
CA ILE A 125 10.08 -1.61 2.64
C ILE A 125 9.67 -0.26 3.23
N GLY A 126 10.16 0.83 2.67
CA GLY A 126 9.87 2.19 3.13
C GLY A 126 8.37 2.49 3.11
N LEU A 127 7.68 2.17 2.02
CA LEU A 127 6.24 2.40 1.88
C LEU A 127 5.43 1.53 2.86
N GLY A 128 5.82 0.26 3.02
CA GLY A 128 5.17 -0.64 3.98
C GLY A 128 5.31 -0.16 5.42
N VAL A 129 6.53 0.22 5.84
CA VAL A 129 6.79 0.75 7.19
C VAL A 129 6.08 2.08 7.41
N PHE A 130 6.16 3.01 6.44
CA PHE A 130 5.52 4.31 6.51
C PHE A 130 4.01 4.18 6.71
N ASN A 131 3.34 3.32 5.92
CA ASN A 131 1.91 3.12 6.04
C ASN A 131 1.47 2.39 7.32
N LEU A 132 2.37 1.72 8.03
CA LEU A 132 2.08 1.13 9.35
C LEU A 132 2.15 2.14 10.50
N ILE A 133 2.63 3.37 10.27
CA ILE A 133 2.60 4.42 11.30
C ILE A 133 1.13 4.69 11.68
N PRO A 134 0.80 4.65 12.99
CA PRO A 134 -0.59 4.73 13.46
C PRO A 134 -1.12 6.18 13.48
N LEU A 135 -0.93 6.91 12.40
CA LEU A 135 -1.37 8.29 12.23
C LEU A 135 -2.23 8.43 10.96
N PRO A 136 -3.40 9.09 11.01
CA PRO A 136 -4.15 9.42 9.80
C PRO A 136 -3.29 10.30 8.84
N PRO A 137 -3.42 10.13 7.53
CA PRO A 137 -4.35 9.25 6.80
C PRO A 137 -3.80 7.83 6.51
N LEU A 138 -2.72 7.41 7.18
CA LEU A 138 -2.01 6.16 6.90
C LEU A 138 -2.81 4.93 7.35
N ASP A 139 -2.53 3.78 6.75
CA ASP A 139 -3.21 2.51 7.02
C ASP A 139 -3.10 2.07 8.48
N GLY A 140 -1.94 2.30 9.11
CA GLY A 140 -1.68 2.00 10.50
C GLY A 140 -2.69 2.65 11.46
N SER A 141 -3.26 3.79 11.07
CA SER A 141 -4.30 4.47 11.85
C SER A 141 -5.57 3.63 11.97
N LYS A 142 -6.02 3.03 10.86
CA LYS A 142 -7.22 2.18 10.82
C LYS A 142 -6.97 0.83 11.51
N ILE A 143 -5.74 0.30 11.39
CA ILE A 143 -5.32 -0.89 12.12
C ILE A 143 -5.36 -0.61 13.62
N LEU A 144 -4.75 0.49 14.08
CA LEU A 144 -4.79 0.88 15.49
C LEU A 144 -6.22 1.09 15.99
N ALA A 145 -7.05 1.78 15.21
CA ALA A 145 -8.44 2.06 15.57
C ALA A 145 -9.26 0.79 15.88
N HIS A 146 -8.91 -0.35 15.26
CA HIS A 146 -9.56 -1.63 15.56
C HIS A 146 -9.32 -2.08 17.01
N PHE A 147 -8.12 -1.86 17.53
CA PHE A 147 -7.73 -2.30 18.90
C PHE A 147 -8.11 -1.30 19.97
N LEU A 148 -8.53 -0.08 19.61
CA LEU A 148 -8.91 0.93 20.57
C LEU A 148 -10.31 0.67 21.16
N PRO A 149 -10.53 0.98 22.46
CA PRO A 149 -11.86 1.01 23.05
C PRO A 149 -12.74 2.06 22.34
N ILE A 150 -14.07 1.85 22.38
CA ILE A 150 -15.04 2.62 21.57
C ILE A 150 -14.90 4.14 21.74
N ASN A 151 -14.62 4.62 22.94
CA ASN A 151 -14.47 6.05 23.23
C ASN A 151 -13.19 6.63 22.59
N ALA A 152 -12.08 5.91 22.69
CA ALA A 152 -10.81 6.32 22.08
C ALA A 152 -10.88 6.28 20.55
N ARG A 153 -11.55 5.27 19.99
CA ARG A 153 -11.80 5.18 18.54
C ARG A 153 -12.63 6.35 18.04
N ARG A 154 -13.71 6.71 18.75
CA ARG A 154 -14.56 7.84 18.41
C ARG A 154 -13.75 9.13 18.39
N TRP A 155 -12.99 9.38 19.44
CA TRP A 155 -12.11 10.56 19.52
C TRP A 155 -11.12 10.60 18.36
N PHE A 156 -10.53 9.45 18.01
CA PHE A 156 -9.55 9.33 16.92
C PHE A 156 -10.15 9.66 15.55
N ILE A 157 -11.37 9.18 15.28
CA ILE A 157 -12.11 9.46 14.04
C ILE A 157 -12.57 10.94 13.99
N GLU A 158 -13.09 11.46 15.09
CA GLU A 158 -13.58 12.85 15.18
C GLU A 158 -12.44 13.88 14.97
N HIS A 159 -11.20 13.50 15.32
CA HIS A 159 -10.03 14.38 15.20
C HIS A 159 -9.12 14.02 13.99
N GLU A 160 -9.58 13.15 13.12
CA GLU A 160 -8.83 12.76 11.93
C GLU A 160 -8.41 13.98 11.08
N ASN A 161 -9.29 14.98 11.00
CA ASN A 161 -9.03 16.23 10.26
C ASN A 161 -7.86 17.09 10.81
N ILE A 162 -7.38 16.83 12.03
CA ILE A 162 -6.22 17.54 12.58
C ILE A 162 -4.91 17.06 11.91
N PHE A 163 -4.93 15.87 11.30
CA PHE A 163 -3.77 15.24 10.67
C PHE A 163 -3.73 15.41 9.15
N TYR A 164 -4.76 16.05 8.57
CA TYR A 164 -4.80 16.47 7.15
C TYR A 164 -4.40 17.93 7.01
#